data_5286646040d9e4bee9cf52fe7a38b4e2
#
_entry.id   5286646040d9e4bee9cf52fe7a38b4e2
#
_cell.length_a   1.000
_cell.length_b   1.000
_cell.length_c   1.000
_cell.angle_alpha   90.00
_cell.angle_beta   90.00
_cell.angle_gamma   90.00
#
_symmetry.space_group_name_H-M   'P 1'
#
loop_
_entity.id
_entity.type
_entity.pdbx_description
1 polymer ?
#
loop_
_entity_poly.entity_id
_entity_poly.type
_entity_poly.pdbx_seq_one_letter_code
_entity_poly.pdbx_strand_id
1 'polypeptide(L)'
;VKEVSVSMKRTHLIPSELYLNGTSESAGMVYPFGKPMGLYNEMTLDDREVLSRRGAKISLSFHLGYQIREERAEVPEMDLEYKAIMKKPRKPLSIRAVEVCADDVCWEYLSRTGWKRLFQEEHLRSMFNGSTEGDVTLQFICPQDMADYEENAGGRIRVRLLQAENIYQMPAIYRCPVLTGINFSYSYEEQ
;
A
#
# COMPACT_ATOMS: atom_id res chain seq x y z
N VAL A 1 5.33 8.64 48.19
CA VAL A 1 6.09 8.52 46.96
C VAL A 1 5.30 9.23 45.89
N LYS A 2 5.83 10.31 45.28
CA LYS A 2 5.18 10.99 44.15
C LYS A 2 5.47 10.14 42.93
N GLU A 3 4.42 9.61 42.30
CA GLU A 3 4.53 9.00 40.99
C GLU A 3 4.96 10.08 40.00
N VAL A 4 6.05 9.81 39.26
CA VAL A 4 6.53 10.65 38.18
C VAL A 4 6.09 9.98 36.92
N SER A 5 5.07 10.51 36.23
CA SER A 5 4.71 10.08 34.88
C SER A 5 5.50 10.89 33.87
N VAL A 6 6.14 10.21 32.94
CA VAL A 6 6.83 10.84 31.80
C VAL A 6 5.97 10.61 30.55
N SER A 7 5.48 11.70 29.95
CA SER A 7 4.78 11.63 28.68
C SER A 7 5.67 12.17 27.56
N MET A 8 5.74 11.46 26.45
CA MET A 8 6.45 11.88 25.24
C MET A 8 5.48 11.84 24.06
N LYS A 9 5.42 12.94 23.30
CA LYS A 9 4.62 13.01 22.09
C LYS A 9 5.45 13.65 20.97
N ARG A 10 5.46 13.01 19.80
CA ARG A 10 6.02 13.58 18.57
C ARG A 10 5.06 13.43 17.40
N THR A 11 5.12 14.36 16.47
CA THR A 11 4.21 14.45 15.31
C THR A 11 5.00 14.74 14.03
N HIS A 12 4.44 14.36 12.88
CA HIS A 12 4.98 14.62 11.54
C HIS A 12 6.39 14.05 11.31
N LEU A 13 6.61 12.83 11.78
CA LEU A 13 7.87 12.12 11.54
C LEU A 13 7.77 11.37 10.21
N ILE A 14 8.65 11.74 9.28
CA ILE A 14 8.76 11.02 8.00
C ILE A 14 9.40 9.66 8.28
N PRO A 15 8.88 8.54 7.69
CA PRO A 15 9.50 7.24 7.81
C PRO A 15 11.00 7.29 7.48
N SER A 16 11.83 6.60 8.26
CA SER A 16 13.28 6.55 8.04
C SER A 16 13.59 5.98 6.65
N GLU A 17 12.87 4.95 6.26
CA GLU A 17 12.99 4.33 4.94
C GLU A 17 11.63 3.81 4.45
N LEU A 18 11.46 3.81 3.14
CA LEU A 18 10.30 3.30 2.44
C LEU A 18 10.76 2.38 1.32
N TYR A 19 10.13 1.22 1.20
CA TYR A 19 10.43 0.25 0.14
C TYR A 19 9.16 -0.14 -0.61
N LEU A 20 9.27 -0.27 -1.94
CA LEU A 20 8.27 -0.88 -2.80
C LEU A 20 8.84 -2.18 -3.36
N ASN A 21 8.22 -3.30 -3.01
CA ASN A 21 8.70 -4.64 -3.41
C ASN A 21 10.21 -4.84 -3.14
N GLY A 22 10.69 -4.32 -2.01
CA GLY A 22 12.10 -4.41 -1.61
C GLY A 22 13.03 -3.37 -2.23
N THR A 23 12.54 -2.48 -3.11
CA THR A 23 13.33 -1.38 -3.66
C THR A 23 13.10 -0.11 -2.85
N SER A 24 14.18 0.54 -2.41
CA SER A 24 14.09 1.81 -1.65
C SER A 24 13.55 2.94 -2.53
N GLU A 25 12.58 3.67 -1.99
CA GLU A 25 11.90 4.78 -2.64
C GLU A 25 11.85 6.01 -1.74
N SER A 26 11.64 7.18 -2.33
CA SER A 26 11.42 8.41 -1.57
C SER A 26 9.97 8.52 -1.11
N ALA A 27 9.74 9.09 0.07
CA ALA A 27 8.41 9.25 0.66
C ALA A 27 7.53 10.35 0.01
N GLY A 28 7.77 10.71 -1.26
CA GLY A 28 7.00 11.72 -1.99
C GLY A 28 5.63 11.21 -2.43
N MET A 29 5.50 10.91 -3.71
CA MET A 29 4.31 10.28 -4.30
C MET A 29 4.57 8.78 -4.46
N VAL A 30 3.80 7.95 -3.78
CA VAL A 30 4.04 6.51 -3.68
C VAL A 30 2.85 5.72 -4.19
N TYR A 31 3.10 4.72 -5.04
CA TYR A 31 2.12 3.72 -5.48
C TYR A 31 2.36 2.42 -4.70
N PRO A 32 1.65 2.18 -3.60
CA PRO A 32 1.97 1.09 -2.68
C PRO A 32 1.93 -0.30 -3.33
N PHE A 33 1.16 -0.46 -4.39
CA PHE A 33 1.00 -1.72 -5.12
C PHE A 33 1.49 -1.66 -6.56
N GLY A 34 2.19 -0.57 -6.94
CA GLY A 34 2.67 -0.35 -8.30
C GLY A 34 1.67 0.36 -9.22
N LYS A 35 2.14 0.68 -10.42
CA LYS A 35 1.37 1.32 -11.49
C LYS A 35 1.75 0.72 -12.86
N PRO A 36 0.98 -0.30 -13.35
CA PRO A 36 -0.24 -0.88 -12.78
C PRO A 36 0.02 -1.69 -11.52
N MET A 37 -1.07 -1.94 -10.75
CA MET A 37 -1.02 -2.77 -9.55
C MET A 37 -0.67 -4.21 -9.89
N GLY A 38 0.09 -4.87 -8.99
CA GLY A 38 0.37 -6.30 -9.06
C GLY A 38 -0.06 -7.01 -7.78
N LEU A 39 -0.59 -8.25 -7.90
CA LEU A 39 -0.88 -9.08 -6.74
C LEU A 39 0.39 -9.32 -5.92
N TYR A 40 0.23 -9.27 -4.61
CA TYR A 40 1.30 -9.43 -3.61
C TYR A 40 2.36 -8.32 -3.62
N ASN A 41 2.21 -7.28 -4.47
CA ASN A 41 3.01 -6.08 -4.33
C ASN A 41 2.80 -5.46 -2.96
N GLU A 42 3.86 -4.91 -2.41
CA GLU A 42 3.87 -4.38 -1.05
C GLU A 42 4.64 -3.07 -0.92
N MET A 43 4.17 -2.24 -0.02
CA MET A 43 4.89 -1.09 0.50
C MET A 43 5.31 -1.39 1.94
N THR A 44 6.59 -1.21 2.22
CA THR A 44 7.17 -1.40 3.54
C THR A 44 7.69 -0.07 4.09
N LEU A 45 7.41 0.20 5.34
CA LEU A 45 7.87 1.37 6.08
C LEU A 45 8.75 0.92 7.24
N ASP A 46 9.97 1.44 7.28
CA ASP A 46 10.89 1.25 8.38
C ASP A 46 11.01 2.55 9.16
N ASP A 47 10.96 2.47 10.49
CA ASP A 47 11.23 3.63 11.32
C ASP A 47 11.89 3.22 12.64
N ARG A 48 13.06 3.82 12.85
CA ARG A 48 13.86 3.53 14.03
C ARG A 48 13.33 4.19 15.29
N GLU A 49 12.81 5.41 15.18
CA GLU A 49 12.35 6.15 16.35
C GLU A 49 10.96 5.68 16.78
N VAL A 50 10.03 5.62 15.82
CA VAL A 50 8.61 5.38 16.09
C VAL A 50 8.36 3.90 16.40
N LEU A 51 8.83 3.01 15.54
CA LEU A 51 8.51 1.58 15.60
C LEU A 51 9.37 0.81 16.63
N SER A 52 10.35 1.45 17.26
CA SER A 52 11.05 0.90 18.42
C SER A 52 10.32 1.14 19.76
N ARG A 53 9.32 2.03 19.78
CA ARG A 53 8.58 2.42 21.00
C ARG A 53 7.46 1.43 21.31
N ARG A 54 7.82 0.24 21.76
CA ARG A 54 6.84 -0.82 22.11
C ARG A 54 5.87 -0.32 23.17
N GLY A 55 4.57 -0.53 22.93
CA GLY A 55 3.49 -0.04 23.78
C GLY A 55 3.06 1.42 23.53
N ALA A 56 3.80 2.19 22.74
CA ALA A 56 3.38 3.52 22.35
C ALA A 56 2.15 3.48 21.44
N LYS A 57 1.28 4.50 21.58
CA LYS A 57 0.20 4.74 20.62
C LYS A 57 0.76 5.44 19.40
N ILE A 58 0.72 4.77 18.27
CA ILE A 58 1.25 5.25 16.99
C ILE A 58 0.09 5.62 16.06
N SER A 59 0.25 6.70 15.32
CA SER A 59 -0.62 7.11 14.22
C SER A 59 0.22 7.18 12.94
N LEU A 60 -0.22 6.47 11.90
CA LEU A 60 0.30 6.57 10.55
C LEU A 60 -0.70 7.38 9.72
N SER A 61 -0.27 8.52 9.19
CA SER A 61 -1.11 9.43 8.42
C SER A 61 -0.58 9.59 7.00
N PHE A 62 -1.49 9.69 6.04
CA PHE A 62 -1.19 9.95 4.63
C PHE A 62 -2.42 10.49 3.92
N HIS A 63 -2.21 11.12 2.77
CA HIS A 63 -3.29 11.46 1.86
C HIS A 63 -3.43 10.36 0.81
N LEU A 64 -4.62 9.77 0.70
CA LEU A 64 -4.96 8.73 -0.27
C LEU A 64 -5.68 9.36 -1.47
N GLY A 65 -5.14 9.14 -2.65
CA GLY A 65 -5.76 9.45 -3.92
C GLY A 65 -5.66 8.27 -4.88
N TYR A 66 -6.17 8.46 -6.09
CA TYR A 66 -6.10 7.43 -7.13
C TYR A 66 -5.65 8.01 -8.45
N GLN A 67 -4.87 7.21 -9.20
CA GLN A 67 -4.58 7.49 -10.60
C GLN A 67 -5.13 6.38 -11.48
N ILE A 68 -5.79 6.81 -12.56
CA ILE A 68 -6.34 5.89 -13.55
C ILE A 68 -5.25 5.54 -14.55
N ARG A 69 -5.11 4.24 -14.83
CA ARG A 69 -4.29 3.71 -15.91
C ARG A 69 -5.08 2.76 -16.77
N GLU A 70 -5.18 3.07 -18.06
CA GLU A 70 -5.78 2.19 -19.04
C GLU A 70 -4.72 1.21 -19.60
N GLU A 71 -5.03 -0.07 -19.57
CA GLU A 71 -4.28 -1.12 -20.23
C GLU A 71 -5.13 -1.68 -21.36
N ARG A 72 -4.57 -1.67 -22.56
CA ARG A 72 -5.21 -2.20 -23.77
C ARG A 72 -4.37 -3.34 -24.31
N ALA A 73 -5.03 -4.42 -24.76
CA ALA A 73 -4.34 -5.44 -25.49
C ALA A 73 -3.73 -4.84 -26.78
N GLU A 74 -2.46 -5.05 -27.00
CA GLU A 74 -1.86 -4.78 -28.31
C GLU A 74 -2.54 -5.67 -29.33
N VAL A 75 -3.28 -5.05 -30.26
CA VAL A 75 -3.78 -5.78 -31.42
C VAL A 75 -2.60 -5.91 -32.38
N PRO A 76 -2.10 -7.13 -32.68
CA PRO A 76 -1.04 -7.30 -33.65
C PRO A 76 -1.48 -6.63 -34.95
N GLU A 77 -0.63 -5.80 -35.56
CA GLU A 77 -0.87 -5.33 -36.90
C GLU A 77 -0.97 -6.56 -37.80
N MET A 78 -2.18 -6.84 -38.24
CA MET A 78 -2.38 -7.90 -39.22
C MET A 78 -1.71 -7.50 -40.53
N ASP A 79 -0.81 -8.36 -40.98
CA ASP A 79 -0.09 -8.19 -42.22
C ASP A 79 -1.06 -7.84 -43.35
N LEU A 80 -0.72 -6.88 -44.19
CA LEU A 80 -1.58 -6.37 -45.28
C LEU A 80 -2.06 -7.48 -46.21
N GLU A 81 -1.27 -8.55 -46.39
CA GLU A 81 -1.66 -9.75 -47.18
C GLU A 81 -2.82 -10.51 -46.53
N TYR A 82 -2.91 -10.58 -45.21
CA TYR A 82 -4.02 -11.22 -44.50
C TYR A 82 -5.33 -10.40 -44.60
N LYS A 83 -5.24 -9.07 -44.66
CA LYS A 83 -6.40 -8.20 -44.87
C LYS A 83 -7.05 -8.38 -46.22
N ALA A 84 -6.27 -8.74 -47.26
CA ALA A 84 -6.79 -8.95 -48.61
C ALA A 84 -7.61 -10.25 -48.78
N ILE A 85 -7.42 -11.23 -47.90
CA ILE A 85 -8.11 -12.53 -47.94
C ILE A 85 -9.45 -12.49 -47.21
N MET A 86 -9.66 -11.55 -46.28
CA MET A 86 -10.89 -11.41 -45.54
C MET A 86 -11.95 -10.62 -46.30
N LYS A 87 -12.90 -11.33 -46.92
CA LYS A 87 -14.01 -10.76 -47.72
C LYS A 87 -14.98 -9.86 -46.95
N LYS A 88 -14.91 -9.83 -45.63
CA LYS A 88 -15.67 -8.87 -44.76
C LYS A 88 -14.81 -8.53 -43.53
N PRO A 89 -14.45 -7.25 -43.32
CA PRO A 89 -13.86 -6.85 -42.06
C PRO A 89 -14.86 -7.16 -40.98
N ARG A 90 -14.53 -8.06 -40.03
CA ARG A 90 -15.31 -8.20 -38.81
C ARG A 90 -15.18 -6.87 -38.10
N LYS A 91 -16.35 -6.26 -37.75
CA LYS A 91 -16.33 -5.12 -36.80
C LYS A 91 -15.55 -5.57 -35.59
N PRO A 92 -14.53 -4.81 -35.15
CA PRO A 92 -13.85 -5.16 -33.92
C PRO A 92 -14.90 -5.25 -32.82
N LEU A 93 -14.94 -6.39 -32.13
CA LEU A 93 -15.73 -6.51 -30.92
C LEU A 93 -15.22 -5.43 -29.97
N SER A 94 -16.06 -4.45 -29.67
CA SER A 94 -15.76 -3.47 -28.63
C SER A 94 -15.85 -4.20 -27.28
N ILE A 95 -14.75 -4.79 -26.85
CA ILE A 95 -14.67 -5.39 -25.52
C ILE A 95 -14.63 -4.23 -24.54
N ARG A 96 -15.62 -4.19 -23.65
CA ARG A 96 -15.67 -3.20 -22.59
C ARG A 96 -14.51 -3.44 -21.64
N ALA A 97 -13.73 -2.39 -21.31
CA ALA A 97 -12.70 -2.49 -20.33
C ALA A 97 -13.27 -2.85 -18.95
N VAL A 98 -12.58 -3.73 -18.23
CA VAL A 98 -12.92 -4.10 -16.84
C VAL A 98 -12.25 -3.12 -15.88
N GLU A 99 -12.91 -2.82 -14.79
CA GLU A 99 -12.34 -2.00 -13.72
C GLU A 99 -11.54 -2.88 -12.76
N VAL A 100 -10.35 -2.40 -12.34
CA VAL A 100 -9.45 -3.10 -11.43
C VAL A 100 -9.14 -2.19 -10.25
N CYS A 101 -9.53 -2.63 -9.06
CA CYS A 101 -9.30 -1.96 -7.78
C CYS A 101 -8.56 -2.87 -6.81
N ALA A 102 -7.94 -2.30 -5.80
CA ALA A 102 -7.33 -3.05 -4.71
C ALA A 102 -8.41 -3.45 -3.68
N ASP A 103 -8.98 -4.65 -3.81
CA ASP A 103 -10.15 -5.08 -3.05
C ASP A 103 -9.82 -5.57 -1.65
N ASP A 104 -8.68 -6.26 -1.49
CA ASP A 104 -8.25 -6.78 -0.19
C ASP A 104 -6.75 -6.54 0.02
N VAL A 105 -6.42 -5.90 1.13
CA VAL A 105 -5.04 -5.65 1.55
C VAL A 105 -4.81 -6.13 2.97
N CYS A 106 -3.56 -6.42 3.30
CA CYS A 106 -3.16 -6.80 4.64
C CYS A 106 -2.07 -5.87 5.16
N TRP A 107 -2.34 -5.22 6.28
CA TRP A 107 -1.33 -4.51 7.06
C TRP A 107 -0.69 -5.47 8.06
N GLU A 108 0.63 -5.52 8.03
CA GLU A 108 1.42 -6.44 8.85
C GLU A 108 2.58 -5.72 9.50
N TYR A 109 3.05 -6.25 10.62
CA TYR A 109 4.29 -5.83 11.27
C TYR A 109 5.26 -7.02 11.36
N LEU A 110 6.54 -6.73 11.33
CA LEU A 110 7.56 -7.76 11.52
C LEU A 110 7.73 -8.03 13.01
N SER A 111 7.34 -9.23 13.43
CA SER A 111 7.58 -9.74 14.78
C SER A 111 8.86 -10.60 14.80
N ARG A 112 9.32 -10.96 16.00
CA ARG A 112 10.47 -11.87 16.17
C ARG A 112 10.28 -13.25 15.54
N THR A 113 9.02 -13.63 15.26
CA THR A 113 8.65 -14.94 14.67
C THR A 113 8.16 -14.83 13.23
N GLY A 114 8.24 -13.66 12.61
CA GLY A 114 7.80 -13.39 11.26
C GLY A 114 6.68 -12.35 11.19
N TRP A 115 6.10 -12.19 10.00
CA TRP A 115 5.06 -11.21 9.76
C TRP A 115 3.76 -11.57 10.46
N LYS A 116 3.16 -10.60 11.15
CA LYS A 116 1.87 -10.72 11.84
C LYS A 116 0.94 -9.59 11.40
N ARG A 117 -0.35 -9.87 11.38
CA ARG A 117 -1.36 -8.86 11.07
C ARG A 117 -1.37 -7.75 12.11
N LEU A 118 -1.33 -6.49 11.63
CA LEU A 118 -1.32 -5.30 12.48
C LEU A 118 -2.73 -4.86 12.88
N PHE A 119 -3.69 -4.91 11.93
CA PHE A 119 -5.08 -4.53 12.15
C PHE A 119 -6.01 -5.72 11.97
N GLN A 120 -7.05 -5.79 12.80
CA GLN A 120 -8.09 -6.83 12.73
C GLN A 120 -9.38 -6.31 12.05
N GLU A 121 -9.51 -5.00 11.91
CA GLU A 121 -10.69 -4.34 11.39
C GLU A 121 -10.87 -4.61 9.90
N GLU A 122 -12.05 -5.11 9.55
CA GLU A 122 -12.34 -5.54 8.18
C GLU A 122 -12.37 -4.37 7.19
N HIS A 123 -12.82 -3.18 7.64
CA HIS A 123 -12.87 -2.00 6.78
C HIS A 123 -11.48 -1.52 6.31
N LEU A 124 -10.40 -1.83 7.04
CA LEU A 124 -9.05 -1.51 6.63
C LEU A 124 -8.51 -2.44 5.54
N ARG A 125 -9.14 -3.59 5.34
CA ARG A 125 -8.80 -4.52 4.26
C ARG A 125 -9.23 -3.98 2.90
N SER A 126 -10.35 -3.28 2.82
CA SER A 126 -10.91 -2.72 1.58
C SER A 126 -10.66 -1.22 1.41
N MET A 127 -9.82 -0.62 2.22
CA MET A 127 -9.61 0.83 2.23
C MET A 127 -9.07 1.42 0.91
N PHE A 128 -8.45 0.60 0.07
CA PHE A 128 -7.88 1.01 -1.21
C PHE A 128 -8.76 0.67 -2.43
N ASN A 129 -10.00 0.30 -2.22
CA ASN A 129 -10.91 -0.15 -3.28
C ASN A 129 -11.49 0.98 -4.17
N GLY A 130 -11.05 2.22 -3.95
CA GLY A 130 -11.50 3.38 -4.73
C GLY A 130 -12.70 4.11 -4.12
N SER A 131 -13.27 3.63 -3.01
CA SER A 131 -14.41 4.30 -2.34
C SER A 131 -13.98 5.38 -1.34
N THR A 132 -12.75 5.32 -0.86
CA THR A 132 -12.19 6.27 0.13
C THR A 132 -11.11 7.11 -0.54
N GLU A 133 -11.18 8.42 -0.39
CA GLU A 133 -10.19 9.38 -0.89
C GLU A 133 -10.03 10.50 0.14
N GLY A 134 -8.81 11.04 0.28
CA GLY A 134 -8.50 12.12 1.21
C GLY A 134 -7.54 11.71 2.32
N ASP A 135 -7.57 12.45 3.43
CA ASP A 135 -6.65 12.22 4.55
C ASP A 135 -7.09 11.00 5.36
N VAL A 136 -6.15 10.10 5.56
CA VAL A 136 -6.32 8.86 6.32
C VAL A 136 -5.35 8.85 7.49
N THR A 137 -5.84 8.41 8.65
CA THR A 137 -5.00 8.17 9.83
C THR A 137 -5.32 6.79 10.41
N LEU A 138 -4.33 5.92 10.41
CA LEU A 138 -4.38 4.60 11.03
C LEU A 138 -3.74 4.66 12.41
N GLN A 139 -4.43 4.14 13.43
CA GLN A 139 -3.94 4.15 14.81
C GLN A 139 -3.75 2.72 15.31
N PHE A 140 -2.62 2.48 15.96
CA PHE A 140 -2.31 1.19 16.59
C PHE A 140 -1.41 1.36 17.81
N ILE A 141 -1.37 0.35 18.64
CA ILE A 141 -0.37 0.26 19.72
C ILE A 141 0.82 -0.51 19.18
N CYS A 142 2.01 0.05 19.32
CA CYS A 142 3.25 -0.62 18.89
C CYS A 142 3.37 -2.00 19.58
N PRO A 143 3.38 -3.10 18.80
CA PRO A 143 3.40 -4.44 19.36
C PRO A 143 4.63 -4.70 20.22
N GLN A 144 4.44 -5.41 21.35
CA GLN A 144 5.53 -5.73 22.28
C GLN A 144 6.56 -6.69 21.67
N ASP A 145 6.13 -7.51 20.72
CA ASP A 145 6.97 -8.52 20.05
C ASP A 145 7.49 -8.05 18.68
N MET A 146 7.34 -6.75 18.36
CA MET A 146 7.91 -6.18 17.13
C MET A 146 9.41 -6.41 17.12
N ALA A 147 9.92 -6.96 16.01
CA ALA A 147 11.35 -7.21 15.84
C ALA A 147 12.08 -5.91 15.48
N ASP A 148 13.31 -5.81 15.94
CA ASP A 148 14.25 -4.85 15.39
C ASP A 148 14.78 -5.44 14.08
N TYR A 149 14.66 -4.68 12.98
CA TYR A 149 15.17 -5.07 11.69
C TYR A 149 16.60 -4.53 11.54
N GLU A 150 17.57 -5.44 11.43
CA GLU A 150 19.01 -5.17 11.49
C GLU A 150 19.47 -4.45 12.79
N GLU A 151 20.76 -4.43 13.09
CA GLU A 151 21.31 -3.93 14.36
C GLU A 151 21.01 -2.45 14.65
N ASN A 152 20.45 -1.69 13.71
CA ASN A 152 20.22 -0.26 13.86
C ASN A 152 18.89 0.27 13.29
N ALA A 153 18.02 -0.55 12.74
CA ALA A 153 16.93 -0.06 11.90
C ALA A 153 15.60 0.15 12.62
N GLY A 154 15.35 -0.39 13.79
CA GLY A 154 14.04 -0.32 14.45
C GLY A 154 13.01 -1.24 13.81
N GLY A 155 11.71 -0.98 14.06
CA GLY A 155 10.63 -1.82 13.60
C GLY A 155 10.24 -1.59 12.15
N ARG A 156 9.50 -2.57 11.61
CA ARG A 156 9.04 -2.58 10.22
C ARG A 156 7.56 -2.94 10.15
N ILE A 157 6.82 -2.16 9.34
CA ILE A 157 5.43 -2.48 8.97
C ILE A 157 5.31 -2.51 7.45
N ARG A 158 4.31 -3.25 6.94
CA ARG A 158 4.01 -3.27 5.51
C ARG A 158 2.52 -3.34 5.24
N VAL A 159 2.12 -2.89 4.05
CA VAL A 159 0.82 -3.18 3.45
C VAL A 159 1.03 -3.97 2.16
N ARG A 160 0.28 -5.04 1.97
CA ARG A 160 0.38 -5.93 0.83
C ARG A 160 -0.97 -6.13 0.16
N LEU A 161 -1.00 -6.09 -1.18
CA LEU A 161 -2.20 -6.38 -1.96
C LEU A 161 -2.44 -7.89 -2.01
N LEU A 162 -3.58 -8.34 -1.50
CA LEU A 162 -3.95 -9.76 -1.48
C LEU A 162 -4.93 -10.12 -2.59
N GLN A 163 -5.85 -9.22 -2.94
CA GLN A 163 -6.89 -9.45 -3.93
C GLN A 163 -7.21 -8.19 -4.71
N ALA A 164 -7.37 -8.34 -6.02
CA ALA A 164 -7.97 -7.36 -6.91
C ALA A 164 -8.76 -8.11 -7.99
N GLU A 165 -10.06 -7.82 -8.11
CA GLU A 165 -10.88 -8.41 -9.15
C GLU A 165 -10.40 -7.98 -10.54
N ASN A 166 -10.56 -8.86 -11.51
CA ASN A 166 -10.21 -8.63 -12.92
C ASN A 166 -8.75 -8.28 -13.20
N ILE A 167 -7.86 -8.40 -12.21
CA ILE A 167 -6.44 -8.13 -12.41
C ILE A 167 -5.89 -9.02 -13.53
N TYR A 168 -5.02 -8.46 -14.38
CA TYR A 168 -4.44 -9.11 -15.58
C TYR A 168 -5.43 -9.37 -16.71
N GLN A 169 -6.68 -8.97 -16.62
CA GLN A 169 -7.60 -8.96 -17.77
C GLN A 169 -7.31 -7.74 -18.67
N MET A 170 -7.61 -7.85 -19.96
CA MET A 170 -7.44 -6.77 -20.92
C MET A 170 -8.64 -6.71 -21.88
N PRO A 171 -9.10 -5.52 -22.24
CA PRO A 171 -8.68 -4.20 -21.75
C PRO A 171 -9.10 -3.95 -20.31
N ALA A 172 -8.30 -3.19 -19.57
CA ALA A 172 -8.56 -2.89 -18.16
C ALA A 172 -8.35 -1.41 -17.83
N ILE A 173 -9.07 -0.94 -16.82
CA ILE A 173 -8.93 0.40 -16.24
C ILE A 173 -8.51 0.19 -14.79
N TYR A 174 -7.23 0.41 -14.50
CA TYR A 174 -6.68 0.31 -13.16
C TYR A 174 -6.92 1.60 -12.40
N ARG A 175 -7.53 1.49 -11.23
CA ARG A 175 -7.62 2.57 -10.24
C ARG A 175 -6.48 2.38 -9.22
N CYS A 176 -5.30 2.92 -9.55
CA CYS A 176 -4.09 2.73 -8.74
C CYS A 176 -4.10 3.66 -7.53
N PRO A 177 -4.05 3.14 -6.29
CA PRO A 177 -3.88 3.98 -5.11
C PRO A 177 -2.55 4.74 -5.18
N VAL A 178 -2.58 5.99 -4.76
CA VAL A 178 -1.40 6.83 -4.60
C VAL A 178 -1.41 7.46 -3.22
N LEU A 179 -0.30 7.39 -2.52
CA LEU A 179 -0.11 7.95 -1.20
C LEU A 179 0.85 9.14 -1.26
N THR A 180 0.51 10.21 -0.57
CA THR A 180 1.37 11.37 -0.37
C THR A 180 1.37 11.80 1.08
N GLY A 181 2.42 12.51 1.51
CA GLY A 181 2.49 13.05 2.87
C GLY A 181 2.53 11.98 3.95
N ILE A 182 3.12 10.82 3.69
CA ILE A 182 3.24 9.73 4.66
C ILE A 182 4.06 10.21 5.85
N ASN A 183 3.46 10.13 7.05
CA ASN A 183 4.14 10.49 8.28
C ASN A 183 3.62 9.70 9.48
N PHE A 184 4.46 9.59 10.49
CA PHE A 184 4.14 9.01 11.77
C PHE A 184 3.94 10.09 12.84
N SER A 185 3.13 9.75 13.83
CA SER A 185 3.06 10.45 15.12
C SER A 185 2.98 9.40 16.21
N TYR A 186 3.53 9.67 17.37
CA TYR A 186 3.38 8.77 18.51
C TYR A 186 3.19 9.52 19.83
N SER A 187 2.52 8.85 20.74
CA SER A 187 2.47 9.23 22.15
C SER A 187 2.82 8.02 23.02
N TYR A 188 3.68 8.26 23.99
CA TYR A 188 4.12 7.26 24.96
C TYR A 188 3.95 7.84 26.36
N GLU A 189 3.32 7.07 27.23
CA GLU A 189 3.16 7.39 28.65
C GLU A 189 3.77 6.25 29.46
N GLU A 190 4.81 6.55 30.21
CA GLU A 190 5.42 5.63 31.18
C GLU A 190 4.89 5.95 32.58
N GLN A 191 4.25 4.95 33.21
CA GLN A 191 3.77 5.04 34.59
C GLN A 191 4.82 4.54 35.54
#